data_7e275c55ec01b383dac23be7bd06a049
#
_entry.id   7e275c55ec01b383dac23be7bd06a049
#
_cell.length_a   1.000
_cell.length_b   1.000
_cell.length_c   1.000
_cell.angle_alpha   90.00
_cell.angle_beta   90.00
_cell.angle_gamma   90.00
#
_symmetry.space_group_name_H-M   'P 1'
#
loop_
_entity.id
_entity.type
_entity.pdbx_description
1 polymer ?
#
loop_
_entity_poly.entity_id
_entity_poly.type
_entity_poly.pdbx_seq_one_letter_code
_entity_poly.pdbx_strand_id
1 'polypeptide(L)'
;MSVQTMGNVDPHDAAACLAQLKSCAELGCDVFRLTVPDLEAAKVLGEVRRGSPIPIVADIHFDYRCALAALDAGADALRLNPGNIGGAENVRAVARAAKAKGVPIRVGVNGGSLEKDLAAAVAAGTLTRPQALVRSALDHVKLLEDEGFRDVVVSAKASNVPETLATYRLLAEATDCPLHLGVTEAGTLLPGTVRNSVAVGILLAEGIGDTIRVSLTDRPEREVKVGLEILRSLGLRAPGPAVTSCPTCGRTKVDLMRIAAEVEDALERQYRLNLSNDNRTIEQSSNRTILNRTFPRVAVMGCVVNGPGEAAGADVALCGGDGEFLLYVRGKLVGKVAESEAAGKVVEHALSL
;
A
#
# COMPACT_ATOMS: atom_id res chain seq x y z
N MET A 1 1.97 -2.11 -10.31
CA MET A 1 1.14 -2.31 -9.09
C MET A 1 1.23 -1.07 -8.23
N SER A 2 0.09 -0.53 -7.79
CA SER A 2 0.05 0.70 -6.97
C SER A 2 -0.35 0.40 -5.53
N VAL A 3 0.34 1.04 -4.58
CA VAL A 3 0.01 1.00 -3.15
C VAL A 3 -0.79 2.24 -2.79
N GLN A 4 -2.00 2.04 -2.29
CA GLN A 4 -2.85 3.09 -1.76
C GLN A 4 -2.90 3.00 -0.24
N THR A 5 -2.95 4.16 0.44
CA THR A 5 -3.36 4.23 1.85
C THR A 5 -4.47 5.25 2.05
N MET A 6 -4.92 5.42 3.28
CA MET A 6 -6.02 6.30 3.64
C MET A 6 -5.65 7.18 4.83
N GLY A 7 -5.90 8.47 4.70
CA GLY A 7 -5.73 9.42 5.80
C GLY A 7 -6.65 9.09 6.99
N ASN A 8 -6.12 9.30 8.18
CA ASN A 8 -6.83 9.07 9.45
C ASN A 8 -6.81 10.30 10.37
N VAL A 9 -6.39 11.46 9.84
CA VAL A 9 -6.52 12.77 10.50
C VAL A 9 -7.87 13.41 10.16
N ASP A 10 -8.23 14.49 10.87
CA ASP A 10 -9.45 15.23 10.59
C ASP A 10 -9.47 15.73 9.13
N PRO A 11 -10.46 15.35 8.31
CA PRO A 11 -10.55 15.78 6.92
C PRO A 11 -10.80 17.29 6.74
N HIS A 12 -11.12 18.03 7.81
CA HIS A 12 -11.27 19.48 7.80
C HIS A 12 -9.97 20.24 8.10
N ASP A 13 -8.89 19.54 8.49
CA ASP A 13 -7.56 20.11 8.70
C ASP A 13 -6.67 19.88 7.47
N ALA A 14 -6.61 20.87 6.57
CA ALA A 14 -5.82 20.82 5.35
C ALA A 14 -4.32 20.60 5.64
N ALA A 15 -3.79 21.22 6.70
CA ALA A 15 -2.37 21.12 7.03
C ALA A 15 -2.00 19.72 7.53
N ALA A 16 -2.81 19.16 8.42
CA ALA A 16 -2.63 17.79 8.92
C ALA A 16 -2.79 16.75 7.80
N CYS A 17 -3.81 16.90 6.95
CA CYS A 17 -4.04 16.02 5.79
C CYS A 17 -2.84 16.05 4.83
N LEU A 18 -2.34 17.24 4.48
CA LEU A 18 -1.21 17.39 3.57
C LEU A 18 0.10 16.87 4.18
N ALA A 19 0.35 17.10 5.46
CA ALA A 19 1.51 16.58 6.17
C ALA A 19 1.53 15.04 6.16
N GLN A 20 0.40 14.40 6.50
CA GLN A 20 0.26 12.95 6.50
C GLN A 20 0.39 12.36 5.09
N LEU A 21 -0.23 12.99 4.09
CA LEU A 21 -0.09 12.60 2.69
C LEU A 21 1.37 12.65 2.23
N LYS A 22 2.10 13.74 2.51
CA LYS A 22 3.51 13.87 2.16
C LYS A 22 4.37 12.82 2.83
N SER A 23 4.15 12.53 4.12
CA SER A 23 4.83 11.46 4.84
C SER A 23 4.62 10.09 4.17
N CYS A 24 3.39 9.79 3.74
CA CYS A 24 3.09 8.55 3.01
C CYS A 24 3.72 8.53 1.61
N ALA A 25 3.70 9.66 0.89
CA ALA A 25 4.30 9.77 -0.43
C ALA A 25 5.83 9.58 -0.39
N GLU A 26 6.50 10.14 0.61
CA GLU A 26 7.93 9.94 0.86
C GLU A 26 8.30 8.48 1.14
N LEU A 27 7.36 7.69 1.64
CA LEU A 27 7.51 6.24 1.82
C LEU A 27 7.30 5.43 0.54
N GLY A 28 6.81 6.06 -0.54
CA GLY A 28 6.51 5.41 -1.80
C GLY A 28 5.04 5.00 -1.95
N CYS A 29 4.12 5.63 -1.20
CA CYS A 29 2.70 5.57 -1.49
C CYS A 29 2.42 6.14 -2.88
N ASP A 30 1.65 5.43 -3.69
CA ASP A 30 1.34 5.87 -5.06
C ASP A 30 0.04 6.67 -5.13
N VAL A 31 -0.90 6.40 -4.23
CA VAL A 31 -2.24 7.03 -4.21
C VAL A 31 -2.69 7.24 -2.77
N PHE A 32 -3.16 8.43 -2.45
CA PHE A 32 -3.68 8.72 -1.11
C PHE A 32 -5.19 8.91 -1.13
N ARG A 33 -5.91 8.33 -0.18
CA ARG A 33 -7.36 8.45 -0.08
C ARG A 33 -7.74 9.32 1.11
N LEU A 34 -8.60 10.31 0.88
CA LEU A 34 -9.19 11.17 1.90
C LEU A 34 -10.69 10.95 2.00
N THR A 35 -11.21 10.87 3.22
CA THR A 35 -12.64 10.86 3.47
C THR A 35 -13.21 12.25 3.22
N VAL A 36 -14.38 12.30 2.56
CA VAL A 36 -15.12 13.54 2.30
C VAL A 36 -16.55 13.36 2.86
N PRO A 37 -16.73 13.60 4.17
CA PRO A 37 -18.01 13.39 4.84
C PRO A 37 -19.04 14.47 4.51
N ASP A 38 -18.59 15.67 4.13
CA ASP A 38 -19.43 16.84 3.86
C ASP A 38 -18.79 17.80 2.83
N LEU A 39 -19.49 18.87 2.51
CA LEU A 39 -19.06 19.85 1.51
C LEU A 39 -17.86 20.69 1.95
N GLU A 40 -17.64 20.86 3.25
CA GLU A 40 -16.48 21.58 3.77
C GLU A 40 -15.20 20.75 3.57
N ALA A 41 -15.25 19.48 3.91
CA ALA A 41 -14.14 18.54 3.64
C ALA A 41 -13.82 18.45 2.12
N ALA A 42 -14.81 18.60 1.24
CA ALA A 42 -14.56 18.66 -0.20
C ALA A 42 -13.73 19.90 -0.60
N LYS A 43 -13.95 21.06 0.03
CA LYS A 43 -13.12 22.26 -0.20
C LYS A 43 -11.69 22.06 0.31
N VAL A 44 -11.56 21.49 1.52
CA VAL A 44 -10.26 21.14 2.12
C VAL A 44 -9.48 20.17 1.22
N LEU A 45 -10.15 19.16 0.64
CA LEU A 45 -9.53 18.26 -0.33
C LEU A 45 -8.89 19.05 -1.49
N GLY A 46 -9.54 20.10 -2.01
CA GLY A 46 -8.97 20.95 -3.05
C GLY A 46 -7.70 21.69 -2.62
N GLU A 47 -7.60 22.10 -1.35
CA GLU A 47 -6.38 22.70 -0.81
C GLU A 47 -5.26 21.66 -0.70
N VAL A 48 -5.56 20.50 -0.17
CA VAL A 48 -4.60 19.38 -0.06
C VAL A 48 -4.13 18.95 -1.45
N ARG A 49 -5.03 18.87 -2.44
CA ARG A 49 -4.70 18.46 -3.81
C ARG A 49 -3.66 19.38 -4.46
N ARG A 50 -3.77 20.69 -4.26
CA ARG A 50 -2.80 21.66 -4.80
C ARG A 50 -1.38 21.47 -4.27
N GLY A 51 -1.23 20.94 -3.05
CA GLY A 51 0.06 20.68 -2.42
C GLY A 51 0.52 19.22 -2.47
N SER A 52 -0.29 18.33 -3.06
CA SER A 52 -0.03 16.90 -3.09
C SER A 52 0.93 16.50 -4.22
N PRO A 53 2.00 15.73 -3.92
CA PRO A 53 2.87 15.16 -4.94
C PRO A 53 2.30 13.89 -5.61
N ILE A 54 1.21 13.32 -5.08
CA ILE A 54 0.59 12.07 -5.56
C ILE A 54 -0.92 12.24 -5.75
N PRO A 55 -1.57 11.40 -6.56
CA PRO A 55 -3.02 11.43 -6.77
C PRO A 55 -3.82 11.23 -5.47
N ILE A 56 -4.97 11.93 -5.40
CA ILE A 56 -5.91 11.84 -4.27
C ILE A 56 -7.23 11.23 -4.72
N VAL A 57 -7.67 10.20 -4.00
CA VAL A 57 -9.00 9.60 -4.12
C VAL A 57 -9.93 10.21 -3.07
N ALA A 58 -11.02 10.82 -3.50
CA ALA A 58 -12.09 11.26 -2.61
C ALA A 58 -13.00 10.08 -2.22
N ASP A 59 -13.12 9.81 -0.94
CA ASP A 59 -13.92 8.72 -0.40
C ASP A 59 -15.30 9.22 0.05
N ILE A 60 -16.32 8.92 -0.74
CA ILE A 60 -17.68 9.40 -0.57
C ILE A 60 -18.55 8.28 0.01
N HIS A 61 -19.25 8.55 1.12
CA HIS A 61 -20.03 7.53 1.82
C HIS A 61 -21.54 7.70 1.70
N PHE A 62 -22.08 8.93 1.87
CA PHE A 62 -23.53 9.11 2.05
C PHE A 62 -24.16 10.15 1.12
N ASP A 63 -23.44 11.18 0.73
CA ASP A 63 -23.99 12.30 -0.02
C ASP A 63 -23.31 12.47 -1.38
N TYR A 64 -24.05 12.25 -2.47
CA TYR A 64 -23.55 12.41 -3.83
C TYR A 64 -23.08 13.85 -4.13
N ARG A 65 -23.61 14.87 -3.41
CA ARG A 65 -23.18 16.26 -3.58
C ARG A 65 -21.72 16.46 -3.16
N CYS A 66 -21.26 15.68 -2.17
CA CYS A 66 -19.85 15.66 -1.79
C CYS A 66 -18.97 15.09 -2.91
N ALA A 67 -19.47 14.12 -3.69
CA ALA A 67 -18.75 13.62 -4.87
C ALA A 67 -18.63 14.70 -5.95
N LEU A 68 -19.71 15.42 -6.23
CA LEU A 68 -19.69 16.52 -7.20
C LEU A 68 -18.74 17.63 -6.74
N ALA A 69 -18.80 18.03 -5.46
CA ALA A 69 -17.90 19.03 -4.90
C ALA A 69 -16.44 18.59 -4.92
N ALA A 70 -16.14 17.31 -4.64
CA ALA A 70 -14.79 16.76 -4.71
C ALA A 70 -14.25 16.76 -6.15
N LEU A 71 -15.09 16.44 -7.15
CA LEU A 71 -14.75 16.58 -8.56
C LEU A 71 -14.43 18.01 -8.95
N ASP A 72 -15.20 18.98 -8.45
CA ASP A 72 -14.95 20.41 -8.70
C ASP A 72 -13.68 20.89 -8.00
N ALA A 73 -13.37 20.33 -6.83
CA ALA A 73 -12.14 20.58 -6.09
C ALA A 73 -10.88 19.93 -6.71
N GLY A 74 -11.04 19.08 -7.73
CA GLY A 74 -9.92 18.48 -8.47
C GLY A 74 -9.45 17.14 -7.92
N ALA A 75 -10.34 16.34 -7.32
CA ALA A 75 -10.03 14.96 -6.97
C ALA A 75 -9.58 14.16 -8.21
N ASP A 76 -8.54 13.35 -8.08
CA ASP A 76 -8.00 12.54 -9.18
C ASP A 76 -8.79 11.24 -9.41
N ALA A 77 -9.51 10.76 -8.40
CA ALA A 77 -10.44 9.65 -8.48
C ALA A 77 -11.50 9.76 -7.39
N LEU A 78 -12.64 9.10 -7.61
CA LEU A 78 -13.66 8.93 -6.57
C LEU A 78 -13.69 7.49 -6.09
N ARG A 79 -14.00 7.29 -4.83
CA ARG A 79 -14.49 6.01 -4.32
C ARG A 79 -15.91 6.18 -3.83
N LEU A 80 -16.79 5.38 -4.38
CA LEU A 80 -18.20 5.33 -3.97
C LEU A 80 -18.49 4.01 -3.27
N ASN A 81 -19.32 4.09 -2.21
CA ASN A 81 -20.04 2.93 -1.70
C ASN A 81 -21.48 3.07 -2.21
N PRO A 82 -21.83 2.33 -3.25
CA PRO A 82 -23.10 2.54 -3.96
C PRO A 82 -24.34 2.30 -3.09
N GLY A 83 -24.28 1.35 -2.16
CA GLY A 83 -25.37 1.13 -1.20
C GLY A 83 -25.67 2.31 -0.26
N ASN A 84 -24.77 3.31 -0.20
CA ASN A 84 -24.85 4.39 0.78
C ASN A 84 -25.08 5.79 0.20
N ILE A 85 -24.84 6.02 -1.11
CA ILE A 85 -24.92 7.38 -1.68
C ILE A 85 -26.32 7.79 -2.16
N GLY A 86 -27.33 6.96 -1.89
CA GLY A 86 -28.70 7.19 -2.31
C GLY A 86 -29.05 6.43 -3.61
N GLY A 87 -30.18 6.75 -4.21
CA GLY A 87 -30.71 6.00 -5.35
C GLY A 87 -29.86 6.09 -6.62
N ALA A 88 -30.24 5.28 -7.63
CA ALA A 88 -29.56 5.17 -8.92
C ALA A 88 -29.35 6.53 -9.62
N GLU A 89 -30.27 7.50 -9.47
CA GLU A 89 -30.14 8.83 -10.05
C GLU A 89 -28.93 9.59 -9.50
N ASN A 90 -28.60 9.46 -8.21
CA ASN A 90 -27.44 10.09 -7.62
C ASN A 90 -26.15 9.50 -8.18
N VAL A 91 -26.11 8.17 -8.32
CA VAL A 91 -24.98 7.48 -8.96
C VAL A 91 -24.78 7.96 -10.39
N ARG A 92 -25.87 8.10 -11.17
CA ARG A 92 -25.86 8.60 -12.53
C ARG A 92 -25.35 10.04 -12.62
N ALA A 93 -25.79 10.92 -11.73
CA ALA A 93 -25.33 12.31 -11.68
C ALA A 93 -23.81 12.37 -11.46
N VAL A 94 -23.29 11.57 -10.53
CA VAL A 94 -21.85 11.50 -10.26
C VAL A 94 -21.10 10.90 -11.46
N ALA A 95 -21.61 9.84 -12.08
CA ALA A 95 -21.00 9.21 -13.26
C ALA A 95 -20.86 10.19 -14.42
N ARG A 96 -21.91 10.98 -14.71
CA ARG A 96 -21.89 12.01 -15.77
C ARG A 96 -20.86 13.11 -15.47
N ALA A 97 -20.82 13.59 -14.23
CA ALA A 97 -19.85 14.61 -13.82
C ALA A 97 -18.40 14.08 -13.89
N ALA A 98 -18.15 12.86 -13.41
CA ALA A 98 -16.84 12.22 -13.48
C ALA A 98 -16.40 12.00 -14.94
N LYS A 99 -17.31 11.52 -15.81
CA LYS A 99 -17.06 11.36 -17.25
C LYS A 99 -16.65 12.66 -17.92
N ALA A 100 -17.36 13.75 -17.62
CA ALA A 100 -17.07 15.06 -18.20
C ALA A 100 -15.68 15.59 -17.80
N LYS A 101 -15.16 15.15 -16.65
CA LYS A 101 -13.84 15.56 -16.13
C LYS A 101 -12.74 14.51 -16.37
N GLY A 102 -13.07 13.33 -16.92
CA GLY A 102 -12.11 12.23 -17.10
C GLY A 102 -11.60 11.64 -15.78
N VAL A 103 -12.40 11.66 -14.73
CA VAL A 103 -12.03 11.18 -13.39
C VAL A 103 -12.57 9.76 -13.17
N PRO A 104 -11.72 8.76 -12.88
CA PRO A 104 -12.16 7.38 -12.67
C PRO A 104 -12.93 7.21 -11.36
N ILE A 105 -13.81 6.21 -11.33
CA ILE A 105 -14.61 5.86 -10.16
C ILE A 105 -14.24 4.45 -9.68
N ARG A 106 -13.93 4.32 -8.39
CA ARG A 106 -13.83 3.02 -7.75
C ARG A 106 -15.14 2.67 -7.06
N VAL A 107 -15.75 1.61 -7.54
CA VAL A 107 -16.86 0.92 -6.86
C VAL A 107 -16.28 0.14 -5.68
N GLY A 108 -16.73 0.49 -4.46
CA GLY A 108 -16.19 -0.11 -3.23
C GLY A 108 -17.29 -0.74 -2.38
N VAL A 109 -17.37 -2.06 -2.39
CA VAL A 109 -18.28 -2.85 -1.54
C VAL A 109 -17.52 -3.41 -0.35
N ASN A 110 -18.15 -3.39 0.83
CA ASN A 110 -17.65 -4.02 2.04
C ASN A 110 -18.74 -4.93 2.62
N GLY A 111 -18.32 -5.99 3.30
CA GLY A 111 -19.24 -6.97 3.89
C GLY A 111 -20.24 -6.40 4.92
N GLY A 112 -19.93 -5.26 5.53
CA GLY A 112 -20.82 -4.57 6.47
C GLY A 112 -21.84 -3.63 5.82
N SER A 113 -21.80 -3.42 4.50
CA SER A 113 -22.67 -2.50 3.76
C SER A 113 -23.38 -3.17 2.56
N LEU A 114 -23.65 -4.47 2.67
CA LEU A 114 -24.47 -5.18 1.68
C LEU A 114 -25.91 -4.66 1.67
N GLU A 115 -26.53 -4.63 0.52
CA GLU A 115 -27.95 -4.35 0.32
C GLU A 115 -28.81 -5.34 1.11
N LYS A 116 -29.97 -4.88 1.56
CA LYS A 116 -30.85 -5.66 2.46
C LYS A 116 -31.31 -7.00 1.86
N ASP A 117 -31.59 -7.01 0.57
CA ASP A 117 -31.99 -8.22 -0.17
C ASP A 117 -30.84 -9.22 -0.30
N LEU A 118 -29.62 -8.77 -0.58
CA LEU A 118 -28.43 -9.60 -0.63
C LEU A 118 -28.06 -10.12 0.77
N ALA A 119 -28.17 -9.30 1.80
CA ALA A 119 -27.95 -9.72 3.18
C ALA A 119 -28.99 -10.78 3.61
N ALA A 120 -30.27 -10.64 3.21
CA ALA A 120 -31.31 -11.61 3.45
C ALA A 120 -31.06 -12.94 2.70
N ALA A 121 -30.57 -12.88 1.46
CA ALA A 121 -30.20 -14.06 0.68
C ALA A 121 -29.05 -14.85 1.31
N VAL A 122 -28.07 -14.14 1.88
CA VAL A 122 -26.97 -14.76 2.65
C VAL A 122 -27.52 -15.42 3.92
N ALA A 123 -28.36 -14.72 4.67
CA ALA A 123 -28.96 -15.26 5.88
C ALA A 123 -29.85 -16.50 5.61
N ALA A 124 -30.53 -16.53 4.46
CA ALA A 124 -31.34 -17.68 4.00
C ALA A 124 -30.50 -18.83 3.42
N GLY A 125 -29.18 -18.65 3.24
CA GLY A 125 -28.29 -19.66 2.67
C GLY A 125 -28.42 -19.83 1.14
N THR A 126 -29.16 -18.95 0.46
CA THR A 126 -29.32 -18.97 -1.02
C THR A 126 -28.13 -18.37 -1.77
N LEU A 127 -27.36 -17.52 -1.11
CA LEU A 127 -26.08 -17.00 -1.59
C LEU A 127 -25.01 -17.18 -0.51
N THR A 128 -23.78 -17.43 -0.94
CA THR A 128 -22.63 -17.25 -0.06
C THR A 128 -22.30 -15.78 0.08
N ARG A 129 -21.62 -15.39 1.17
CA ARG A 129 -21.20 -14.01 1.37
C ARG A 129 -20.28 -13.48 0.24
N PRO A 130 -19.30 -14.24 -0.26
CA PRO A 130 -18.55 -13.86 -1.46
C PRO A 130 -19.41 -13.59 -2.69
N GLN A 131 -20.39 -14.46 -2.98
CA GLN A 131 -21.32 -14.26 -4.11
C GLN A 131 -22.14 -12.98 -3.96
N ALA A 132 -22.61 -12.68 -2.76
CA ALA A 132 -23.36 -11.45 -2.48
C ALA A 132 -22.50 -10.19 -2.69
N LEU A 133 -21.23 -10.22 -2.23
CA LEU A 133 -20.28 -9.11 -2.44
C LEU A 133 -19.99 -8.88 -3.93
N VAL A 134 -19.79 -9.94 -4.68
CA VAL A 134 -19.56 -9.87 -6.13
C VAL A 134 -20.79 -9.30 -6.84
N ARG A 135 -21.98 -9.81 -6.53
CA ARG A 135 -23.23 -9.35 -7.14
C ARG A 135 -23.45 -7.86 -6.86
N SER A 136 -23.33 -7.43 -5.60
CA SER A 136 -23.40 -6.02 -5.23
C SER A 136 -22.43 -5.16 -6.04
N ALA A 137 -21.15 -5.58 -6.18
CA ALA A 137 -20.16 -4.85 -6.93
C ALA A 137 -20.52 -4.74 -8.43
N LEU A 138 -20.96 -5.84 -9.04
CA LEU A 138 -21.30 -5.87 -10.47
C LEU A 138 -22.58 -5.09 -10.77
N ASP A 139 -23.60 -5.15 -9.91
CA ASP A 139 -24.82 -4.36 -10.06
C ASP A 139 -24.50 -2.84 -10.10
N HIS A 140 -23.50 -2.41 -9.34
CA HIS A 140 -23.07 -1.02 -9.32
C HIS A 140 -22.15 -0.64 -10.50
N VAL A 141 -21.29 -1.55 -10.95
CA VAL A 141 -20.54 -1.37 -12.21
C VAL A 141 -21.53 -1.17 -13.33
N LYS A 142 -22.56 -2.02 -13.40
CA LYS A 142 -23.60 -1.91 -14.43
C LYS A 142 -24.32 -0.56 -14.43
N LEU A 143 -24.64 0.02 -13.25
CA LEU A 143 -25.24 1.36 -13.17
C LEU A 143 -24.34 2.44 -13.82
N LEU A 144 -23.01 2.32 -13.67
CA LEU A 144 -22.07 3.24 -14.30
C LEU A 144 -21.96 2.98 -15.81
N GLU A 145 -21.93 1.72 -16.22
CA GLU A 145 -21.86 1.33 -17.64
C GLU A 145 -23.13 1.72 -18.42
N ASP A 146 -24.31 1.65 -17.82
CA ASP A 146 -25.58 2.09 -18.40
C ASP A 146 -25.58 3.60 -18.72
N GLU A 147 -24.74 4.40 -18.02
CA GLU A 147 -24.45 5.81 -18.34
C GLU A 147 -23.27 5.98 -19.33
N GLY A 148 -22.76 4.88 -19.88
CA GLY A 148 -21.59 4.88 -20.77
C GLY A 148 -20.30 5.29 -20.06
N PHE A 149 -20.19 5.07 -18.75
CA PHE A 149 -18.98 5.30 -17.96
C PHE A 149 -18.23 3.98 -17.82
N ARG A 150 -16.93 3.96 -18.19
CA ARG A 150 -16.12 2.73 -18.22
C ARG A 150 -14.82 2.81 -17.43
N ASP A 151 -14.44 3.98 -16.94
CA ASP A 151 -13.22 4.17 -16.13
C ASP A 151 -13.47 3.74 -14.67
N VAL A 152 -13.77 2.45 -14.52
CA VAL A 152 -14.18 1.85 -13.26
C VAL A 152 -13.10 0.94 -12.71
N VAL A 153 -12.83 1.06 -11.39
CA VAL A 153 -12.06 0.10 -10.60
C VAL A 153 -13.00 -0.58 -9.61
N VAL A 154 -12.83 -1.87 -9.36
CA VAL A 154 -13.72 -2.60 -8.44
C VAL A 154 -12.98 -3.04 -7.18
N SER A 155 -13.64 -2.90 -6.04
CA SER A 155 -13.19 -3.52 -4.78
C SER A 155 -14.36 -4.10 -4.01
N ALA A 156 -14.27 -5.37 -3.60
CA ALA A 156 -15.23 -6.06 -2.75
C ALA A 156 -14.48 -6.72 -1.59
N LYS A 157 -14.46 -6.05 -0.44
CA LYS A 157 -13.59 -6.43 0.69
C LYS A 157 -14.36 -7.20 1.75
N ALA A 158 -13.81 -8.35 2.14
CA ALA A 158 -14.21 -9.09 3.32
C ALA A 158 -13.25 -8.83 4.49
N SER A 159 -13.64 -9.21 5.71
CA SER A 159 -12.85 -9.04 6.93
C SER A 159 -11.98 -10.26 7.28
N ASN A 160 -12.07 -11.33 6.51
CA ASN A 160 -11.26 -12.53 6.68
C ASN A 160 -10.63 -12.98 5.36
N VAL A 161 -9.55 -13.74 5.46
CA VAL A 161 -8.75 -14.18 4.32
C VAL A 161 -9.54 -15.12 3.39
N PRO A 162 -10.20 -16.20 3.86
CA PRO A 162 -10.93 -17.12 2.98
C PRO A 162 -12.02 -16.46 2.13
N GLU A 163 -12.83 -15.59 2.75
CA GLU A 163 -13.87 -14.86 2.01
C GLU A 163 -13.27 -13.85 1.03
N THR A 164 -12.17 -13.19 1.40
CA THR A 164 -11.46 -12.25 0.50
C THR A 164 -10.97 -13.00 -0.74
N LEU A 165 -10.31 -14.13 -0.58
CA LEU A 165 -9.82 -14.94 -1.71
C LEU A 165 -10.97 -15.41 -2.61
N ALA A 166 -12.03 -15.96 -2.01
CA ALA A 166 -13.20 -16.43 -2.76
C ALA A 166 -13.86 -15.27 -3.54
N THR A 167 -14.02 -14.09 -2.91
CA THR A 167 -14.63 -12.92 -3.53
C THR A 167 -13.84 -12.43 -4.74
N TYR A 168 -12.53 -12.25 -4.59
CA TYR A 168 -11.72 -11.71 -5.69
C TYR A 168 -11.48 -12.70 -6.83
N ARG A 169 -11.45 -14.01 -6.56
CA ARG A 169 -11.44 -15.02 -7.62
C ARG A 169 -12.72 -14.98 -8.45
N LEU A 170 -13.88 -14.90 -7.80
CA LEU A 170 -15.17 -14.73 -8.48
C LEU A 170 -15.27 -13.41 -9.25
N LEU A 171 -14.73 -12.31 -8.70
CA LEU A 171 -14.67 -11.02 -9.43
C LEU A 171 -13.79 -11.11 -10.66
N ALA A 172 -12.62 -11.72 -10.56
CA ALA A 172 -11.69 -11.86 -11.69
C ALA A 172 -12.26 -12.68 -12.84
N GLU A 173 -13.19 -13.62 -12.54
CA GLU A 173 -13.93 -14.38 -13.55
C GLU A 173 -15.10 -13.58 -14.16
N ALA A 174 -15.63 -12.59 -13.44
CA ALA A 174 -16.88 -11.92 -13.77
C ALA A 174 -16.71 -10.53 -14.41
N THR A 175 -15.52 -9.92 -14.35
CA THR A 175 -15.28 -8.58 -14.91
C THR A 175 -13.83 -8.38 -15.31
N ASP A 176 -13.63 -7.60 -16.38
CA ASP A 176 -12.31 -7.11 -16.83
C ASP A 176 -11.90 -5.79 -16.16
N CYS A 177 -12.71 -5.25 -15.26
CA CYS A 177 -12.36 -4.03 -14.52
C CYS A 177 -11.15 -4.25 -13.63
N PRO A 178 -10.21 -3.28 -13.54
CA PRO A 178 -9.11 -3.34 -12.59
C PRO A 178 -9.60 -3.57 -11.16
N LEU A 179 -8.89 -4.43 -10.41
CA LEU A 179 -9.26 -4.84 -9.06
C LEU A 179 -8.39 -4.18 -8.00
N HIS A 180 -9.02 -3.59 -7.00
CA HIS A 180 -8.36 -2.99 -5.83
C HIS A 180 -8.44 -3.93 -4.63
N LEU A 181 -7.34 -4.61 -4.32
CA LEU A 181 -7.27 -5.63 -3.29
C LEU A 181 -7.10 -5.06 -1.88
N GLY A 182 -7.50 -5.85 -0.91
CA GLY A 182 -7.24 -5.63 0.51
C GLY A 182 -8.23 -6.35 1.40
N VAL A 183 -7.85 -6.57 2.65
CA VAL A 183 -8.74 -7.06 3.70
C VAL A 183 -9.26 -5.85 4.47
N THR A 184 -10.57 -5.78 4.74
CA THR A 184 -11.13 -4.73 5.61
C THR A 184 -11.08 -5.18 7.07
N GLU A 185 -10.95 -4.22 8.01
CA GLU A 185 -10.97 -4.53 9.46
C GLU A 185 -9.93 -5.61 9.84
N ALA A 186 -8.75 -5.55 9.23
CA ALA A 186 -7.76 -6.62 9.39
C ALA A 186 -7.14 -6.68 10.79
N GLY A 187 -7.29 -5.63 11.60
CA GLY A 187 -6.83 -5.57 12.99
C GLY A 187 -5.57 -4.75 13.21
N THR A 188 -4.95 -4.95 14.39
CA THR A 188 -3.70 -4.26 14.79
C THR A 188 -2.51 -4.71 13.94
N LEU A 189 -1.35 -4.09 14.15
CA LEU A 189 -0.16 -4.25 13.30
C LEU A 189 0.15 -5.70 12.94
N LEU A 190 0.38 -6.59 13.91
CA LEU A 190 0.80 -7.97 13.61
C LEU A 190 -0.31 -8.80 12.94
N PRO A 191 -1.52 -8.94 13.51
CA PRO A 191 -2.59 -9.70 12.85
C PRO A 191 -3.00 -9.10 11.50
N GLY A 192 -3.06 -7.78 11.41
CA GLY A 192 -3.42 -7.06 10.19
C GLY A 192 -2.38 -7.26 9.09
N THR A 193 -1.09 -7.19 9.41
CA THR A 193 -0.01 -7.49 8.47
C THR A 193 -0.13 -8.90 7.94
N VAL A 194 -0.27 -9.89 8.82
CA VAL A 194 -0.38 -11.31 8.40
C VAL A 194 -1.58 -11.54 7.51
N ARG A 195 -2.77 -11.04 7.89
CA ARG A 195 -4.00 -11.22 7.10
C ARG A 195 -3.91 -10.58 5.72
N ASN A 196 -3.41 -9.33 5.65
CA ASN A 196 -3.23 -8.65 4.37
C ASN A 196 -2.17 -9.34 3.52
N SER A 197 -1.02 -9.73 4.10
CA SER A 197 0.05 -10.41 3.36
C SER A 197 -0.41 -11.74 2.78
N VAL A 198 -1.16 -12.53 3.54
CA VAL A 198 -1.69 -13.81 3.05
C VAL A 198 -2.73 -13.60 1.95
N ALA A 199 -3.75 -12.76 2.19
CA ALA A 199 -4.83 -12.57 1.22
C ALA A 199 -4.34 -11.90 -0.07
N VAL A 200 -3.67 -10.76 0.06
CA VAL A 200 -3.17 -9.99 -1.09
C VAL A 200 -2.06 -10.75 -1.80
N GLY A 201 -1.15 -11.39 -1.03
CA GLY A 201 -0.04 -12.15 -1.59
C GLY A 201 -0.48 -13.32 -2.46
N ILE A 202 -1.47 -14.11 -2.00
CA ILE A 202 -2.03 -15.22 -2.78
C ILE A 202 -2.69 -14.71 -4.06
N LEU A 203 -3.56 -13.70 -3.98
CA LEU A 203 -4.26 -13.15 -5.14
C LEU A 203 -3.26 -12.60 -6.18
N LEU A 204 -2.26 -11.85 -5.75
CA LEU A 204 -1.24 -11.31 -6.65
C LEU A 204 -0.39 -12.41 -7.28
N ALA A 205 -0.07 -13.49 -6.56
CA ALA A 205 0.64 -14.65 -7.10
C ALA A 205 -0.20 -15.42 -8.14
N GLU A 206 -1.54 -15.35 -8.03
CA GLU A 206 -2.50 -15.87 -9.01
C GLU A 206 -2.73 -14.91 -10.20
N GLY A 207 -2.09 -13.74 -10.22
CA GLY A 207 -2.27 -12.72 -11.25
C GLY A 207 -3.53 -11.88 -11.09
N ILE A 208 -4.16 -11.92 -9.93
CA ILE A 208 -5.40 -11.19 -9.61
C ILE A 208 -5.05 -9.91 -8.85
N GLY A 209 -5.45 -8.75 -9.39
CA GLY A 209 -5.35 -7.43 -8.75
C GLY A 209 -4.39 -6.47 -9.44
N ASP A 210 -4.69 -5.16 -9.32
CA ASP A 210 -4.00 -4.06 -10.00
C ASP A 210 -3.50 -3.01 -9.02
N THR A 211 -4.25 -2.78 -7.96
CA THR A 211 -3.91 -1.86 -6.88
C THR A 211 -4.19 -2.50 -5.52
N ILE A 212 -3.46 -2.11 -4.48
CA ILE A 212 -3.62 -2.68 -3.15
C ILE A 212 -3.79 -1.61 -2.07
N ARG A 213 -4.52 -1.95 -1.00
CA ARG A 213 -4.52 -1.19 0.25
C ARG A 213 -4.49 -2.13 1.44
N VAL A 214 -3.43 -2.04 2.22
CA VAL A 214 -3.32 -2.71 3.53
C VAL A 214 -4.16 -1.95 4.54
N SER A 215 -4.94 -2.65 5.36
CA SER A 215 -5.77 -2.07 6.42
C SER A 215 -5.20 -2.43 7.79
N LEU A 216 -4.81 -1.43 8.57
CA LEU A 216 -4.28 -1.59 9.92
C LEU A 216 -4.94 -0.61 10.88
N THR A 217 -5.10 -1.02 12.13
CA THR A 217 -5.38 -0.11 13.23
C THR A 217 -4.05 0.49 13.71
N ASP A 218 -3.46 1.33 12.84
CA ASP A 218 -2.16 1.98 13.04
C ASP A 218 -2.08 3.23 12.13
N ARG A 219 -0.90 3.86 12.09
CA ARG A 219 -0.62 5.01 11.21
C ARG A 219 -0.60 4.56 9.74
N PRO A 220 -1.10 5.39 8.79
CA PRO A 220 -1.09 5.09 7.36
C PRO A 220 0.29 4.75 6.79
N GLU A 221 1.34 5.35 7.35
CA GLU A 221 2.73 5.06 6.97
C GLU A 221 3.09 3.58 7.14
N ARG A 222 2.53 2.92 8.17
CA ARG A 222 2.70 1.47 8.39
C ARG A 222 1.99 0.65 7.33
N GLU A 223 0.79 1.06 6.92
CA GLU A 223 0.06 0.42 5.82
C GLU A 223 0.86 0.47 4.52
N VAL A 224 1.48 1.62 4.21
CA VAL A 224 2.34 1.79 3.04
C VAL A 224 3.54 0.86 3.09
N LYS A 225 4.25 0.81 4.22
CA LYS A 225 5.41 -0.09 4.40
C LYS A 225 5.04 -1.55 4.15
N VAL A 226 3.96 -2.02 4.79
CA VAL A 226 3.50 -3.40 4.61
C VAL A 226 3.07 -3.66 3.17
N GLY A 227 2.36 -2.74 2.53
CA GLY A 227 1.96 -2.87 1.12
C GLY A 227 3.15 -2.96 0.17
N LEU A 228 4.16 -2.12 0.36
CA LEU A 228 5.40 -2.16 -0.42
C LEU A 228 6.14 -3.47 -0.21
N GLU A 229 6.22 -3.95 1.02
CA GLU A 229 6.92 -5.19 1.34
C GLU A 229 6.23 -6.43 0.74
N ILE A 230 4.89 -6.46 0.71
CA ILE A 230 4.14 -7.51 -0.01
C ILE A 230 4.54 -7.51 -1.50
N LEU A 231 4.57 -6.34 -2.16
CA LEU A 231 4.91 -6.25 -3.58
C LEU A 231 6.37 -6.60 -3.85
N ARG A 232 7.29 -6.19 -2.99
CA ARG A 232 8.72 -6.52 -3.08
C ARG A 232 8.98 -8.02 -2.91
N SER A 233 8.33 -8.64 -1.90
CA SER A 233 8.43 -10.07 -1.62
C SER A 233 7.95 -10.93 -2.78
N LEU A 234 7.04 -10.41 -3.62
CA LEU A 234 6.54 -11.08 -4.83
C LEU A 234 7.31 -10.69 -6.11
N GLY A 235 8.31 -9.83 -6.03
CA GLY A 235 9.03 -9.31 -7.19
C GLY A 235 8.20 -8.38 -8.09
N LEU A 236 7.06 -7.89 -7.61
CA LEU A 236 6.15 -7.00 -8.34
C LEU A 236 6.53 -5.52 -8.24
N ARG A 237 7.51 -5.21 -7.42
CA ARG A 237 8.11 -3.87 -7.28
C ARG A 237 9.62 -4.02 -7.10
N ALA A 238 10.38 -3.03 -7.59
CA ALA A 238 11.83 -3.02 -7.41
C ALA A 238 12.18 -3.20 -5.92
N PRO A 239 13.19 -4.01 -5.60
CA PRO A 239 13.62 -4.20 -4.23
C PRO A 239 14.04 -2.85 -3.65
N GLY A 240 13.44 -2.48 -2.52
CA GLY A 240 13.95 -1.43 -1.67
C GLY A 240 15.14 -1.93 -0.85
N PRO A 241 15.63 -1.14 0.12
CA PRO A 241 16.63 -1.63 1.03
C PRO A 241 16.09 -2.87 1.76
N ALA A 242 16.76 -3.99 1.56
CA ALA A 242 16.44 -5.23 2.22
C ALA A 242 17.63 -5.65 3.09
N VAL A 243 17.37 -5.81 4.38
CA VAL A 243 18.33 -6.35 5.32
C VAL A 243 18.00 -7.82 5.59
N THR A 244 18.86 -8.71 5.16
CA THR A 244 18.76 -10.12 5.53
C THR A 244 19.42 -10.30 6.88
N SER A 245 18.70 -10.78 7.87
CA SER A 245 19.27 -11.09 9.19
C SER A 245 18.92 -12.53 9.60
N CYS A 246 19.83 -13.19 10.31
CA CYS A 246 19.55 -14.51 10.86
C CYS A 246 18.66 -14.39 12.11
N PRO A 247 17.80 -15.41 12.40
CA PRO A 247 17.16 -15.48 13.69
C PRO A 247 18.23 -15.69 14.77
N THR A 248 18.16 -14.91 15.83
CA THR A 248 19.10 -15.03 16.95
C THR A 248 19.10 -16.46 17.52
N CYS A 249 20.29 -16.97 17.87
CA CYS A 249 20.44 -18.28 18.51
C CYS A 249 21.52 -18.20 19.60
N GLY A 250 21.76 -19.29 20.36
CA GLY A 250 22.76 -19.33 21.44
C GLY A 250 24.22 -19.08 21.01
N ARG A 251 24.50 -19.00 19.70
CA ARG A 251 25.82 -18.64 19.16
C ARG A 251 26.01 -17.13 18.97
N THR A 252 24.94 -16.35 19.05
CA THR A 252 24.98 -14.89 18.89
C THR A 252 25.60 -14.25 20.12
N LYS A 253 26.67 -13.47 19.92
CA LYS A 253 27.42 -12.77 20.99
C LYS A 253 27.42 -11.26 20.83
N VAL A 254 26.55 -10.73 20.02
CA VAL A 254 26.37 -9.31 19.68
C VAL A 254 24.89 -8.95 19.80
N ASP A 255 24.56 -7.69 19.96
CA ASP A 255 23.15 -7.22 19.94
C ASP A 255 22.62 -7.15 18.50
N LEU A 256 22.42 -8.33 17.91
CA LEU A 256 22.00 -8.46 16.52
C LEU A 256 20.66 -7.77 16.23
N MET A 257 19.69 -7.87 17.15
CA MET A 257 18.36 -7.29 16.96
C MET A 257 18.43 -5.77 16.83
N ARG A 258 19.19 -5.12 17.70
CA ARG A 258 19.40 -3.68 17.65
C ARG A 258 20.13 -3.27 16.36
N ILE A 259 21.24 -3.92 16.05
CA ILE A 259 22.06 -3.58 14.87
C ILE A 259 21.28 -3.78 13.58
N ALA A 260 20.53 -4.89 13.44
CA ALA A 260 19.71 -5.12 12.25
C ALA A 260 18.63 -4.04 12.07
N ALA A 261 17.96 -3.65 13.16
CA ALA A 261 16.95 -2.58 13.11
C ALA A 261 17.57 -1.21 12.79
N GLU A 262 18.73 -0.87 13.37
CA GLU A 262 19.45 0.38 13.08
C GLU A 262 19.88 0.46 11.60
N VAL A 263 20.38 -0.65 11.05
CA VAL A 263 20.79 -0.75 9.64
C VAL A 263 19.57 -0.60 8.73
N GLU A 264 18.47 -1.31 9.01
CA GLU A 264 17.23 -1.22 8.24
C GLU A 264 16.68 0.20 8.23
N ASP A 265 16.56 0.84 9.39
CA ASP A 265 16.08 2.21 9.52
C ASP A 265 17.00 3.24 8.80
N ALA A 266 18.31 3.05 8.83
CA ALA A 266 19.25 3.95 8.17
C ALA A 266 19.19 3.81 6.65
N LEU A 267 19.14 2.59 6.13
CA LEU A 267 18.99 2.33 4.71
C LEU A 267 17.64 2.81 4.18
N GLU A 268 16.57 2.63 4.94
CA GLU A 268 15.25 3.12 4.56
C GLU A 268 15.19 4.65 4.51
N ARG A 269 15.82 5.34 5.48
CA ARG A 269 15.96 6.82 5.44
C ARG A 269 16.69 7.29 4.19
N GLN A 270 17.79 6.64 3.83
CA GLN A 270 18.56 7.00 2.64
C GLN A 270 17.80 6.71 1.34
N TYR A 271 17.08 5.60 1.29
CA TYR A 271 16.20 5.29 0.15
C TYR A 271 15.16 6.38 -0.09
N ARG A 272 14.55 6.89 0.98
CA ARG A 272 13.58 7.99 0.92
C ARG A 272 14.22 9.29 0.42
N LEU A 273 15.42 9.62 0.90
CA LEU A 273 16.15 10.81 0.46
C LEU A 273 16.47 10.73 -1.04
N ASN A 274 16.83 9.56 -1.52
CA ASN A 274 17.11 9.36 -2.94
C ASN A 274 15.83 9.48 -3.79
N LEU A 275 14.70 8.92 -3.34
CA LEU A 275 13.40 9.08 -4.02
C LEU A 275 12.96 10.54 -4.08
N SER A 276 13.16 11.31 -3.00
CA SER A 276 12.79 12.74 -2.96
C SER A 276 13.63 13.57 -3.91
N ASN A 277 14.92 13.25 -4.03
CA ASN A 277 15.84 13.93 -4.94
C ASN A 277 15.56 13.58 -6.41
N ASP A 278 15.25 12.31 -6.68
CA ASP A 278 14.90 11.85 -8.02
C ASP A 278 13.56 12.46 -8.51
N ASN A 279 12.55 12.61 -7.63
CA ASN A 279 11.29 13.29 -7.98
C ASN A 279 11.50 14.75 -8.36
N ARG A 280 12.45 15.48 -7.76
CA ARG A 280 12.81 16.85 -8.18
C ARG A 280 13.47 16.90 -9.56
N THR A 281 14.10 15.79 -9.97
CA THR A 281 14.77 15.68 -11.29
C THR A 281 13.79 15.19 -12.37
N ILE A 282 12.70 14.47 -11.99
CA ILE A 282 11.68 13.97 -12.91
C ILE A 282 10.77 15.08 -13.43
N GLU A 283 10.52 16.15 -12.67
CA GLU A 283 9.80 17.34 -13.16
C GLU A 283 10.50 18.00 -14.37
N GLN A 284 11.77 17.67 -14.61
CA GLN A 284 12.58 18.18 -15.72
C GLN A 284 12.87 17.15 -16.83
N SER A 285 12.45 15.88 -16.70
CA SER A 285 12.82 14.82 -17.65
C SER A 285 11.65 13.84 -17.86
N SER A 286 11.22 13.71 -19.11
CA SER A 286 10.16 12.83 -19.58
C SER A 286 10.51 11.32 -19.58
N ASN A 287 11.51 10.87 -18.84
CA ASN A 287 12.02 9.50 -18.89
C ASN A 287 11.79 8.73 -17.58
N ARG A 288 10.92 7.74 -17.64
CA ARG A 288 10.57 6.75 -16.59
C ARG A 288 11.70 5.77 -16.20
N THR A 289 12.96 6.09 -16.39
CA THR A 289 14.12 5.18 -16.22
C THR A 289 14.59 5.01 -14.76
N ILE A 290 13.90 5.62 -13.78
CA ILE A 290 14.37 5.63 -12.37
C ILE A 290 14.03 4.35 -11.59
N LEU A 291 13.21 3.46 -12.14
CA LEU A 291 12.78 2.22 -11.47
C LEU A 291 13.83 1.10 -11.41
N ASN A 292 15.05 1.30 -11.95
CA ASN A 292 16.08 0.25 -12.07
C ASN A 292 17.29 0.43 -11.15
N ARG A 293 17.27 1.31 -10.16
CA ARG A 293 18.33 1.29 -9.13
C ARG A 293 18.07 0.15 -8.16
N THR A 294 18.84 -0.90 -8.30
CA THR A 294 18.92 -1.97 -7.29
C THR A 294 19.68 -1.42 -6.08
N PHE A 295 19.02 -1.37 -4.95
CA PHE A 295 19.69 -1.09 -3.67
C PHE A 295 20.64 -2.23 -3.33
N PRO A 296 21.81 -1.96 -2.71
CA PRO A 296 22.70 -3.01 -2.25
C PRO A 296 21.97 -3.96 -1.29
N ARG A 297 22.18 -5.25 -1.48
CA ARG A 297 21.68 -6.28 -0.56
C ARG A 297 22.60 -6.30 0.66
N VAL A 298 22.03 -6.08 1.82
CA VAL A 298 22.75 -6.03 3.09
C VAL A 298 22.41 -7.25 3.92
N ALA A 299 23.41 -7.87 4.56
CA ALA A 299 23.20 -8.95 5.51
C ALA A 299 23.78 -8.61 6.87
N VAL A 300 23.04 -8.91 7.94
CA VAL A 300 23.50 -8.76 9.35
C VAL A 300 23.34 -10.10 10.04
N MET A 301 24.46 -10.79 10.31
CA MET A 301 24.50 -12.13 10.84
C MET A 301 25.11 -12.15 12.24
N GLY A 302 24.51 -12.92 13.15
CA GLY A 302 24.85 -12.93 14.58
C GLY A 302 26.11 -13.74 14.96
N CYS A 303 26.70 -14.51 14.04
CA CYS A 303 27.87 -15.30 14.35
C CYS A 303 28.78 -15.53 13.12
N VAL A 304 30.05 -15.81 13.37
CA VAL A 304 31.06 -16.11 12.32
C VAL A 304 30.96 -17.53 11.78
N VAL A 305 30.20 -18.41 12.39
CA VAL A 305 30.15 -19.84 11.98
C VAL A 305 29.38 -20.01 10.68
N ASN A 306 28.15 -19.54 10.64
CA ASN A 306 27.29 -19.63 9.44
C ASN A 306 27.20 -18.28 8.69
N GLY A 307 27.50 -17.18 9.41
CA GLY A 307 27.32 -15.83 8.88
C GLY A 307 27.96 -15.58 7.53
N PRO A 308 29.24 -15.90 7.31
CA PRO A 308 29.86 -15.68 6.00
C PRO A 308 29.20 -16.46 4.86
N GLY A 309 28.75 -17.68 5.10
CA GLY A 309 28.06 -18.51 4.10
C GLY A 309 26.66 -18.00 3.79
N GLU A 310 25.88 -17.64 4.83
CA GLU A 310 24.52 -17.09 4.69
C GLU A 310 24.53 -15.69 4.07
N ALA A 311 25.61 -14.93 4.30
CA ALA A 311 25.82 -13.59 3.75
C ALA A 311 26.46 -13.57 2.35
N ALA A 312 26.84 -14.71 1.78
CA ALA A 312 27.59 -14.80 0.52
C ALA A 312 26.88 -14.12 -0.67
N GLY A 313 25.55 -14.02 -0.63
CA GLY A 313 24.75 -13.33 -1.65
C GLY A 313 24.56 -11.83 -1.43
N ALA A 314 25.06 -11.27 -0.32
CA ALA A 314 24.92 -9.84 0.00
C ALA A 314 26.07 -9.02 -0.61
N ASP A 315 25.77 -7.77 -0.94
CA ASP A 315 26.75 -6.82 -1.43
C ASP A 315 27.61 -6.26 -0.27
N VAL A 316 26.98 -6.09 0.91
CA VAL A 316 27.65 -5.75 2.16
C VAL A 316 27.12 -6.64 3.28
N ALA A 317 28.00 -7.17 4.12
CA ALA A 317 27.57 -8.01 5.23
C ALA A 317 28.34 -7.75 6.52
N LEU A 318 27.65 -7.85 7.65
CA LEU A 318 28.20 -7.95 9.00
C LEU A 318 28.03 -9.37 9.53
N CYS A 319 29.10 -9.95 10.05
CA CYS A 319 29.07 -11.25 10.72
C CYS A 319 29.58 -11.07 12.15
N GLY A 320 28.69 -11.28 13.15
CA GLY A 320 29.00 -11.08 14.56
C GLY A 320 30.08 -12.03 15.07
N GLY A 321 31.06 -11.50 15.75
CA GLY A 321 32.09 -12.20 16.48
C GLY A 321 31.91 -12.10 17.99
N ASP A 322 32.99 -12.04 18.74
CA ASP A 322 33.00 -11.89 20.19
C ASP A 322 33.07 -10.40 20.55
N GLY A 323 31.88 -9.74 20.63
CA GLY A 323 31.76 -8.31 20.90
C GLY A 323 32.14 -7.37 19.75
N GLU A 324 32.42 -7.91 18.56
CA GLU A 324 32.77 -7.17 17.36
C GLU A 324 32.12 -7.82 16.13
N PHE A 325 32.11 -7.12 14.98
CA PHE A 325 31.65 -7.66 13.70
C PHE A 325 32.80 -7.77 12.71
N LEU A 326 32.75 -8.79 11.86
CA LEU A 326 33.50 -8.86 10.62
C LEU A 326 32.68 -8.22 9.50
N LEU A 327 33.25 -7.22 8.82
CA LEU A 327 32.62 -6.53 7.70
C LEU A 327 33.12 -7.11 6.38
N TYR A 328 32.17 -7.49 5.52
CA TYR A 328 32.43 -8.01 4.17
C TYR A 328 31.80 -7.05 3.15
N VAL A 329 32.51 -6.81 2.04
CA VAL A 329 32.00 -6.07 0.88
C VAL A 329 32.25 -6.96 -0.35
N ARG A 330 31.17 -7.28 -1.08
CA ARG A 330 31.19 -8.19 -2.23
C ARG A 330 31.94 -9.50 -1.93
N GLY A 331 31.64 -10.08 -0.77
CA GLY A 331 32.24 -11.34 -0.30
C GLY A 331 33.69 -11.25 0.20
N LYS A 332 34.33 -10.08 0.17
CA LYS A 332 35.71 -9.89 0.66
C LYS A 332 35.69 -9.29 2.06
N LEU A 333 36.45 -9.86 2.98
CA LEU A 333 36.64 -9.30 4.31
C LEU A 333 37.37 -7.95 4.22
N VAL A 334 36.73 -6.90 4.70
CA VAL A 334 37.28 -5.53 4.75
C VAL A 334 37.98 -5.28 6.08
N GLY A 335 37.42 -5.80 7.18
CA GLY A 335 38.00 -5.62 8.49
C GLY A 335 37.05 -6.00 9.64
N LYS A 336 37.49 -5.66 10.83
CA LYS A 336 36.71 -5.78 12.07
C LYS A 336 36.10 -4.42 12.41
N VAL A 337 34.88 -4.43 12.94
CA VAL A 337 34.14 -3.24 13.32
C VAL A 337 33.56 -3.45 14.72
N ALA A 338 33.75 -2.45 15.57
CA ALA A 338 33.16 -2.47 16.90
C ALA A 338 31.62 -2.43 16.79
N GLU A 339 30.94 -3.08 17.74
CA GLU A 339 29.48 -3.15 17.74
C GLU A 339 28.82 -1.76 17.68
N SER A 340 29.41 -0.76 18.36
CA SER A 340 28.90 0.62 18.38
C SER A 340 28.99 1.34 17.03
N GLU A 341 29.86 0.89 16.12
CA GLU A 341 30.07 1.49 14.80
C GLU A 341 29.47 0.66 13.66
N ALA A 342 29.01 -0.56 13.98
CA ALA A 342 28.63 -1.58 13.01
C ALA A 342 27.56 -1.11 12.04
N ALA A 343 26.47 -0.53 12.54
CA ALA A 343 25.36 -0.03 11.71
C ALA A 343 25.84 1.11 10.78
N GLY A 344 26.60 2.08 11.30
CA GLY A 344 27.15 3.18 10.49
C GLY A 344 28.05 2.70 9.39
N LYS A 345 28.97 1.77 9.68
CA LYS A 345 29.93 1.26 8.70
C LYS A 345 29.29 0.44 7.59
N VAL A 346 28.32 -0.42 7.90
CA VAL A 346 27.63 -1.17 6.85
C VAL A 346 26.82 -0.27 5.93
N VAL A 347 26.16 0.76 6.49
CA VAL A 347 25.40 1.73 5.70
C VAL A 347 26.34 2.56 4.83
N GLU A 348 27.47 3.06 5.35
CA GLU A 348 28.50 3.77 4.59
C GLU A 348 28.95 2.97 3.37
N HIS A 349 29.31 1.70 3.55
CA HIS A 349 29.74 0.83 2.45
C HIS A 349 28.60 0.50 1.48
N ALA A 350 27.38 0.29 1.97
CA ALA A 350 26.23 0.03 1.11
C ALA A 350 25.91 1.21 0.19
N LEU A 351 26.06 2.44 0.68
CA LEU A 351 25.81 3.64 -0.11
C LEU A 351 26.93 3.99 -1.09
N SER A 352 28.12 3.41 -0.91
CA SER A 352 29.28 3.63 -1.79
C SER A 352 29.34 2.68 -2.99
N LEU A 353 28.43 1.68 -3.09
CA LEU A 353 28.38 0.67 -4.15
C LEU A 353 27.53 1.08 -5.34
#